data_e60419459a395cd6df0003143d1f8290
#
_entry.id   e60419459a395cd6df0003143d1f8290
#
_cell.length_a   1.000
_cell.length_b   1.000
_cell.length_c   1.000
_cell.angle_alpha   90.00
_cell.angle_beta   90.00
_cell.angle_gamma   90.00
#
_symmetry.space_group_name_H-M   'P 1'
#
loop_
_entity.id
_entity.type
_entity.pdbx_description
1 polymer ?
#
loop_
_entity_poly.entity_id
_entity_poly.type
_entity_poly.pdbx_seq_one_letter_code
_entity_poly.pdbx_strand_id
1 'polypeptide(L)'
;MVLVLVFQGSISVRAQEVKLGNVAGLAPLPNILFILADDLGYGDVSCYNRDSKVPTPNLDRLALEGMRFTDAHSPSTVCTPTRYSLLTGQMAFRINYRNVFSGIGGPCLIKNNQLTLPQMLRERGYSTAMTGKWHIGLSFLDQGGKLITKPDLEGVKLVDYSRAISDAPIHRGFDRFFGTACCPTTDFLYAFIDGDRIPVPPTKLLDKTKLPKHAYSVDNRLGMVAPDFNLEEVDMVFLKKSREFLESHVLRSPKKPFFLFHSMQAIHLPSFPAPQFNGITKTGPHGDFIHQLDHIVGELMKTLEKLGVADNTLVVFTSDNGPETTSVVRMRADYGHDGAKPWRGVKRDQWEGGHRVPFLVRWPNNVAPNSSSSQTISLTDIMATCAALTGATLPNNAAEDSFNILPVFLGKAGGKPIRDFTLHQTNSLALSIRQGPWKYLDHRGSGGNRYEKGELAAFALPDNAPTALGQLYNLETDPGETKNLYFEQPLKVKELKAKLDELVKAGRSAPVMR
;
A
#
# COMPACT_ATOMS: atom_id res chain seq x y z
N MET A 1 -43.48 41.24 49.24
CA MET A 1 -42.54 41.69 48.20
C MET A 1 -41.24 41.03 48.50
N VAL A 2 -40.97 39.86 47.88
CA VAL A 2 -39.81 39.04 48.12
C VAL A 2 -38.89 39.22 46.91
N LEU A 3 -37.69 39.70 47.12
CA LEU A 3 -36.67 39.99 46.13
C LEU A 3 -35.89 38.68 45.89
N VAL A 4 -35.95 38.13 44.69
CA VAL A 4 -35.17 36.98 44.28
C VAL A 4 -33.93 37.51 43.55
N LEU A 5 -32.76 37.34 44.17
CA LEU A 5 -31.43 37.60 43.55
C LEU A 5 -31.01 36.35 42.74
N VAL A 6 -30.91 36.52 41.44
CA VAL A 6 -30.34 35.51 40.55
C VAL A 6 -28.83 35.75 40.44
N PHE A 7 -28.01 34.82 40.96
CA PHE A 7 -26.57 34.79 40.73
C PHE A 7 -26.30 34.11 39.40
N GLN A 8 -25.80 34.85 38.42
CA GLN A 8 -25.16 34.31 37.21
C GLN A 8 -23.69 34.04 37.51
N GLY A 9 -23.36 32.79 37.74
CA GLY A 9 -21.99 32.33 37.85
C GLY A 9 -21.44 31.91 36.47
N SER A 10 -20.58 32.74 35.88
CA SER A 10 -19.84 32.40 34.67
C SER A 10 -18.73 31.42 35.03
N ILE A 11 -18.86 30.16 34.62
CA ILE A 11 -17.78 29.16 34.73
C ILE A 11 -16.84 29.39 33.55
N SER A 12 -15.69 30.05 33.82
CA SER A 12 -14.58 30.14 32.90
C SER A 12 -13.79 28.80 32.91
N VAL A 13 -14.00 27.97 31.89
CA VAL A 13 -13.16 26.79 31.66
C VAL A 13 -11.82 27.28 31.08
N ARG A 14 -10.82 27.41 31.92
CA ARG A 14 -9.42 27.56 31.49
C ARG A 14 -8.98 26.23 30.88
N ALA A 15 -8.72 26.21 29.58
CA ALA A 15 -7.96 25.15 28.94
C ALA A 15 -6.56 25.09 29.59
N GLN A 16 -6.29 24.02 30.33
CA GLN A 16 -4.93 23.71 30.77
C GLN A 16 -4.14 23.27 29.53
N GLU A 17 -3.20 24.10 29.09
CA GLU A 17 -2.10 23.65 28.24
C GLU A 17 -1.31 22.55 28.98
N VAL A 18 -1.49 21.32 28.55
CA VAL A 18 -0.62 20.22 28.98
C VAL A 18 0.74 20.48 28.33
N LYS A 19 1.65 21.11 29.09
CA LYS A 19 3.07 21.16 28.75
C LYS A 19 3.57 19.71 28.74
N LEU A 20 3.83 19.18 27.55
CA LEU A 20 4.60 17.95 27.36
C LEU A 20 5.97 18.18 28.01
N GLY A 21 6.17 17.56 29.17
CA GLY A 21 7.45 17.56 29.87
C GLY A 21 8.53 17.00 28.94
N ASN A 22 9.62 17.76 28.76
CA ASN A 22 10.86 17.25 28.20
C ASN A 22 11.32 16.05 29.04
N VAL A 23 11.07 14.85 28.58
CA VAL A 23 11.72 13.64 29.12
C VAL A 23 13.15 13.66 28.58
N ALA A 24 14.04 14.24 29.36
CA ALA A 24 15.47 14.23 29.07
C ALA A 24 15.95 12.78 29.01
N GLY A 25 16.42 12.31 27.83
CA GLY A 25 17.07 11.01 27.67
C GLY A 25 16.54 10.09 26.57
N LEU A 26 15.46 10.42 25.86
CA LEU A 26 15.05 9.65 24.70
C LEU A 26 15.80 10.14 23.45
N ALA A 27 16.38 9.20 22.69
CA ALA A 27 16.92 9.50 21.38
C ALA A 27 15.85 10.20 20.50
N PRO A 28 16.23 11.15 19.65
CA PRO A 28 15.27 11.84 18.79
C PRO A 28 14.50 10.81 17.94
N LEU A 29 13.17 10.99 17.84
CA LEU A 29 12.33 10.15 16.99
C LEU A 29 12.85 10.18 15.55
N PRO A 30 12.95 9.02 14.87
CA PRO A 30 13.42 8.99 13.49
C PRO A 30 12.39 9.61 12.53
N ASN A 31 12.87 10.18 11.44
CA ASN A 31 12.03 10.39 10.27
C ASN A 31 11.56 9.06 9.70
N ILE A 32 10.44 9.07 9.00
CA ILE A 32 9.89 7.87 8.34
C ILE A 32 9.62 8.21 6.88
N LEU A 33 10.27 7.48 5.96
CA LEU A 33 9.96 7.47 4.54
C LEU A 33 9.36 6.12 4.19
N PHE A 34 8.07 6.10 3.84
CA PHE A 34 7.36 4.90 3.38
C PHE A 34 7.14 4.99 1.88
N ILE A 35 7.69 4.07 1.12
CA ILE A 35 7.60 4.01 -0.34
C ILE A 35 6.75 2.81 -0.74
N LEU A 36 5.63 3.08 -1.41
CA LEU A 36 4.69 2.05 -1.86
C LEU A 36 4.66 1.99 -3.38
N ALA A 37 5.11 0.88 -3.95
CA ALA A 37 4.94 0.54 -5.36
C ALA A 37 3.51 0.05 -5.63
N ASP A 38 3.08 0.08 -6.89
CA ASP A 38 1.79 -0.40 -7.36
C ASP A 38 2.01 -1.57 -8.31
N ASP A 39 1.46 -2.74 -8.00
CA ASP A 39 1.57 -3.97 -8.78
C ASP A 39 3.00 -4.54 -8.94
N LEU A 40 3.96 -4.16 -8.11
CA LEU A 40 5.33 -4.68 -8.20
C LEU A 40 5.40 -6.10 -7.61
N GLY A 41 5.80 -7.04 -8.45
CA GLY A 41 5.94 -8.44 -8.04
C GLY A 41 7.23 -8.70 -7.25
N TYR A 42 7.20 -9.80 -6.49
CA TYR A 42 8.38 -10.27 -5.76
C TYR A 42 9.55 -10.58 -6.70
N GLY A 43 9.23 -11.16 -7.88
CA GLY A 43 10.21 -11.54 -8.89
C GLY A 43 10.71 -10.41 -9.77
N ASP A 44 10.14 -9.21 -9.69
CA ASP A 44 10.60 -8.05 -10.45
C ASP A 44 11.91 -7.47 -9.90
N VAL A 45 12.15 -7.64 -8.60
CA VAL A 45 13.28 -7.01 -7.88
C VAL A 45 14.49 -7.94 -7.83
N SER A 46 15.65 -7.48 -8.29
CA SER A 46 16.87 -8.28 -8.46
C SER A 46 17.35 -8.96 -7.17
N CYS A 47 17.28 -8.30 -6.00
CA CYS A 47 17.69 -8.89 -4.73
C CYS A 47 16.73 -9.99 -4.22
N TYR A 48 15.56 -10.15 -4.81
CA TYR A 48 14.61 -11.23 -4.54
C TYR A 48 14.66 -12.34 -5.60
N ASN A 49 14.96 -12.00 -6.84
CA ASN A 49 14.98 -12.92 -7.97
C ASN A 49 16.26 -12.70 -8.82
N ARG A 50 17.24 -13.59 -8.66
CA ARG A 50 18.50 -13.51 -9.42
C ARG A 50 18.31 -13.69 -10.93
N ASP A 51 17.18 -14.26 -11.37
CA ASP A 51 16.83 -14.42 -12.78
C ASP A 51 16.08 -13.21 -13.34
N SER A 52 15.81 -12.18 -12.53
CA SER A 52 15.17 -10.94 -13.01
C SER A 52 15.95 -10.38 -14.20
N LYS A 53 15.22 -10.01 -15.26
CA LYS A 53 15.81 -9.42 -16.47
C LYS A 53 15.83 -7.89 -16.41
N VAL A 54 15.24 -7.32 -15.34
CA VAL A 54 15.19 -5.88 -15.11
C VAL A 54 16.15 -5.54 -13.97
N PRO A 55 17.16 -4.68 -14.21
CA PRO A 55 18.07 -4.25 -13.15
C PRO A 55 17.39 -3.28 -12.20
N THR A 56 17.51 -3.55 -10.88
CA THR A 56 16.98 -2.69 -9.80
C THR A 56 18.10 -2.32 -8.79
N PRO A 57 19.17 -1.60 -9.24
CA PRO A 57 20.36 -1.38 -8.43
C PRO A 57 20.12 -0.54 -7.17
N ASN A 58 19.13 0.36 -7.17
CA ASN A 58 18.84 1.19 -5.99
C ASN A 58 18.05 0.39 -4.93
N LEU A 59 17.15 -0.50 -5.33
CA LEU A 59 16.50 -1.44 -4.42
C LEU A 59 17.49 -2.48 -3.89
N ASP A 60 18.42 -2.95 -4.72
CA ASP A 60 19.50 -3.83 -4.28
C ASP A 60 20.41 -3.13 -3.25
N ARG A 61 20.75 -1.86 -3.49
CA ARG A 61 21.47 -1.02 -2.53
C ARG A 61 20.68 -0.87 -1.21
N LEU A 62 19.38 -0.60 -1.28
CA LEU A 62 18.52 -0.48 -0.11
C LEU A 62 18.52 -1.78 0.72
N ALA A 63 18.50 -2.95 0.06
CA ALA A 63 18.61 -4.27 0.70
C ALA A 63 19.98 -4.49 1.35
N LEU A 64 21.08 -4.09 0.68
CA LEU A 64 22.44 -4.19 1.21
C LEU A 64 22.68 -3.27 2.41
N GLU A 65 22.10 -2.07 2.40
CA GLU A 65 22.19 -1.10 3.50
C GLU A 65 21.22 -1.38 4.64
N GLY A 66 20.30 -2.36 4.49
CA GLY A 66 19.24 -2.65 5.43
C GLY A 66 18.91 -4.13 5.56
N MET A 67 17.61 -4.41 5.75
CA MET A 67 17.05 -5.74 5.92
C MET A 67 16.05 -6.06 4.82
N ARG A 68 16.15 -7.26 4.27
CA ARG A 68 15.21 -7.83 3.30
C ARG A 68 14.30 -8.85 3.98
N PHE A 69 13.00 -8.69 3.85
CA PHE A 69 12.02 -9.66 4.32
C PHE A 69 11.67 -10.63 3.18
N THR A 70 11.77 -11.92 3.45
CA THR A 70 11.46 -12.97 2.46
C THR A 70 10.02 -13.47 2.58
N ASP A 71 9.29 -13.06 3.63
CA ASP A 71 7.94 -13.52 3.94
C ASP A 71 7.02 -12.36 4.36
N ALA A 72 6.94 -11.35 3.49
CA ALA A 72 6.12 -10.16 3.68
C ALA A 72 4.89 -10.19 2.76
N HIS A 73 3.74 -9.83 3.30
CA HIS A 73 2.46 -9.97 2.61
C HIS A 73 1.64 -8.67 2.60
N SER A 74 1.04 -8.36 1.47
CA SER A 74 -0.09 -7.45 1.43
C SER A 74 -1.33 -8.12 2.03
N PRO A 75 -2.19 -7.39 2.77
CA PRO A 75 -3.41 -7.94 3.35
C PRO A 75 -4.48 -8.29 2.32
N SER A 76 -4.36 -7.75 1.12
CA SER A 76 -5.25 -8.03 0.01
C SER A 76 -4.46 -8.21 -1.29
N THR A 77 -5.06 -8.93 -2.22
CA THR A 77 -4.50 -9.17 -3.56
C THR A 77 -4.81 -8.04 -4.57
N VAL A 78 -5.34 -6.90 -4.08
CA VAL A 78 -5.65 -5.70 -4.88
C VAL A 78 -5.46 -4.40 -4.07
N CYS A 79 -5.26 -3.28 -4.78
CA CYS A 79 -4.80 -1.99 -4.27
C CYS A 79 -5.66 -1.39 -3.14
N THR A 80 -6.94 -1.05 -3.39
CA THR A 80 -7.77 -0.29 -2.43
C THR A 80 -7.87 -0.94 -1.06
N PRO A 81 -8.19 -2.25 -0.93
CA PRO A 81 -8.24 -2.91 0.37
C PRO A 81 -6.89 -2.93 1.09
N THR A 82 -5.79 -3.12 0.35
CA THR A 82 -4.43 -3.08 0.93
C THR A 82 -4.10 -1.69 1.47
N ARG A 83 -4.36 -0.63 0.69
CA ARG A 83 -4.05 0.76 1.06
C ARG A 83 -4.87 1.21 2.28
N TYR A 84 -6.15 0.83 2.33
CA TYR A 84 -6.99 1.00 3.51
C TYR A 84 -6.38 0.30 4.73
N SER A 85 -6.05 -0.98 4.60
CA SER A 85 -5.54 -1.81 5.70
C SER A 85 -4.19 -1.32 6.22
N LEU A 86 -3.31 -0.85 5.33
CA LEU A 86 -2.01 -0.28 5.70
C LEU A 86 -2.16 0.99 6.55
N LEU A 87 -3.08 1.89 6.15
CA LEU A 87 -3.26 3.17 6.85
C LEU A 87 -4.08 3.07 8.14
N THR A 88 -4.83 1.99 8.33
CA THR A 88 -5.72 1.82 9.50
C THR A 88 -5.30 0.69 10.43
N GLY A 89 -4.43 -0.22 9.98
CA GLY A 89 -4.12 -1.46 10.71
C GLY A 89 -5.30 -2.43 10.80
N GLN A 90 -6.38 -2.22 10.02
CA GLN A 90 -7.58 -3.05 9.98
C GLN A 90 -7.75 -3.68 8.60
N MET A 91 -8.00 -4.98 8.54
CA MET A 91 -8.29 -5.68 7.27
C MET A 91 -9.60 -5.18 6.64
N ALA A 92 -9.61 -4.94 5.33
CA ALA A 92 -10.76 -4.36 4.64
C ALA A 92 -12.00 -5.28 4.59
N PHE A 93 -11.84 -6.60 4.75
CA PHE A 93 -13.00 -7.50 4.88
C PHE A 93 -13.86 -7.19 6.13
N ARG A 94 -13.28 -6.57 7.18
CA ARG A 94 -14.03 -6.18 8.39
C ARG A 94 -15.05 -5.07 8.14
N ILE A 95 -14.85 -4.29 7.09
CA ILE A 95 -15.83 -3.31 6.59
C ILE A 95 -16.58 -3.81 5.35
N ASN A 96 -16.50 -5.12 5.06
CA ASN A 96 -17.11 -5.77 3.89
C ASN A 96 -16.70 -5.13 2.55
N TYR A 97 -15.45 -4.64 2.44
CA TYR A 97 -14.97 -3.99 1.22
C TYR A 97 -14.06 -4.91 0.41
N ARG A 98 -14.35 -5.05 -0.89
CA ARG A 98 -13.68 -5.99 -1.79
C ARG A 98 -13.17 -5.38 -3.09
N ASN A 99 -13.79 -4.28 -3.54
CA ASN A 99 -13.52 -3.70 -4.85
C ASN A 99 -12.30 -2.77 -4.83
N VAL A 100 -11.93 -2.28 -6.00
CA VAL A 100 -11.05 -1.13 -6.17
C VAL A 100 -11.87 0.06 -6.66
N PHE A 101 -11.51 1.26 -6.26
CA PHE A 101 -12.12 2.47 -6.80
C PHE A 101 -11.69 2.71 -8.24
N SER A 102 -12.51 3.45 -9.00
CA SER A 102 -12.19 3.94 -10.34
C SER A 102 -12.75 5.35 -10.52
N GLY A 103 -12.25 6.07 -11.51
CA GLY A 103 -12.69 7.41 -11.86
C GLY A 103 -12.50 8.41 -10.72
N ILE A 104 -13.61 8.97 -10.25
CA ILE A 104 -13.61 9.86 -9.08
C ILE A 104 -13.59 9.08 -7.77
N GLY A 105 -13.71 7.76 -7.82
CA GLY A 105 -13.84 6.93 -6.63
C GLY A 105 -15.27 6.93 -6.06
N GLY A 106 -15.37 7.12 -4.79
CA GLY A 106 -16.59 7.20 -3.99
C GLY A 106 -16.19 7.66 -2.60
N PRO A 107 -17.11 7.76 -1.64
CA PRO A 107 -16.78 8.22 -0.29
C PRO A 107 -15.57 7.47 0.28
N CYS A 108 -14.71 8.18 0.99
CA CYS A 108 -13.54 7.61 1.62
C CYS A 108 -13.94 6.47 2.56
N LEU A 109 -13.30 5.31 2.43
CA LEU A 109 -13.56 4.14 3.28
C LEU A 109 -13.18 4.39 4.74
N ILE A 110 -12.17 5.25 4.96
CA ILE A 110 -11.73 5.63 6.30
C ILE A 110 -12.73 6.62 6.89
N LYS A 111 -13.40 6.22 7.96
CA LYS A 111 -14.37 7.07 8.66
C LYS A 111 -13.68 8.23 9.39
N ASN A 112 -14.41 9.33 9.61
CA ASN A 112 -13.87 10.53 10.27
C ASN A 112 -13.32 10.26 11.69
N ASN A 113 -13.89 9.29 12.39
CA ASN A 113 -13.50 8.92 13.75
C ASN A 113 -12.58 7.69 13.81
N GLN A 114 -12.09 7.19 12.67
CA GLN A 114 -11.18 6.06 12.61
C GLN A 114 -9.74 6.57 12.67
N LEU A 115 -8.98 6.10 13.66
CA LEU A 115 -7.56 6.43 13.78
C LEU A 115 -6.78 5.89 12.58
N THR A 116 -5.91 6.73 12.02
CA THR A 116 -5.03 6.37 10.91
C THR A 116 -3.57 6.48 11.31
N LEU A 117 -2.70 5.77 10.58
CA LEU A 117 -1.25 5.85 10.76
C LEU A 117 -0.73 7.31 10.71
N PRO A 118 -1.06 8.14 9.69
CA PRO A 118 -0.60 9.53 9.67
C PRO A 118 -1.18 10.37 10.81
N GLN A 119 -2.43 10.16 11.22
CA GLN A 119 -3.01 10.88 12.36
C GLN A 119 -2.27 10.54 13.66
N MET A 120 -2.04 9.25 13.94
CA MET A 120 -1.27 8.82 15.11
C MET A 120 0.14 9.44 15.13
N LEU A 121 0.84 9.42 13.98
CA LEU A 121 2.17 10.03 13.88
C LEU A 121 2.13 11.54 14.07
N ARG A 122 1.12 12.24 13.52
CA ARG A 122 0.92 13.68 13.73
C ARG A 122 0.70 14.00 15.22
N GLU A 123 -0.07 13.20 15.93
CA GLU A 123 -0.28 13.32 17.38
C GLU A 123 1.02 13.08 18.18
N ARG A 124 1.98 12.34 17.59
CA ARG A 124 3.33 12.15 18.13
C ARG A 124 4.33 13.23 17.69
N GLY A 125 3.87 14.29 17.08
CA GLY A 125 4.68 15.45 16.71
C GLY A 125 5.30 15.41 15.31
N TYR A 126 4.98 14.42 14.48
CA TYR A 126 5.44 14.36 13.10
C TYR A 126 4.79 15.44 12.22
N SER A 127 5.53 15.90 11.23
CA SER A 127 4.94 16.52 10.03
C SER A 127 4.61 15.41 9.05
N THR A 128 3.36 15.31 8.62
CA THR A 128 2.89 14.19 7.81
C THR A 128 2.57 14.64 6.39
N ALA A 129 3.11 13.94 5.39
CA ALA A 129 2.86 14.23 3.98
C ALA A 129 2.61 12.95 3.19
N MET A 130 1.73 13.05 2.21
CA MET A 130 1.53 12.00 1.21
C MET A 130 1.68 12.60 -0.19
N THR A 131 2.41 11.88 -1.04
CA THR A 131 2.52 12.19 -2.45
C THR A 131 2.18 10.94 -3.27
N GLY A 132 1.29 11.09 -4.27
CA GLY A 132 0.98 10.02 -5.20
C GLY A 132 -0.46 9.50 -5.15
N LYS A 133 -0.65 8.25 -5.51
CA LYS A 133 -1.94 7.57 -5.63
C LYS A 133 -2.60 7.35 -4.28
N TRP A 134 -3.80 7.93 -4.05
CA TRP A 134 -4.60 7.71 -2.85
C TRP A 134 -5.36 6.38 -2.86
N HIS A 135 -6.31 6.24 -3.76
CA HIS A 135 -7.07 5.03 -4.07
C HIS A 135 -7.88 4.42 -2.91
N ILE A 136 -8.33 5.24 -1.95
CA ILE A 136 -9.15 4.79 -0.80
C ILE A 136 -10.54 5.44 -0.80
N GLY A 137 -10.88 6.14 -1.88
CA GLY A 137 -12.14 6.86 -2.05
C GLY A 137 -12.02 8.35 -1.71
N LEU A 138 -12.81 9.16 -2.41
CA LEU A 138 -12.96 10.61 -2.24
C LEU A 138 -14.39 11.03 -2.58
N SER A 139 -14.95 11.93 -1.79
CA SER A 139 -16.30 12.45 -2.00
C SER A 139 -16.29 13.69 -2.90
N PHE A 140 -16.67 13.52 -4.16
CA PHE A 140 -16.88 14.61 -5.09
C PHE A 140 -18.36 15.01 -5.16
N LEU A 141 -18.63 16.31 -5.28
CA LEU A 141 -19.96 16.87 -5.34
C LEU A 141 -20.23 17.48 -6.72
N ASP A 142 -21.49 17.46 -7.14
CA ASP A 142 -21.96 18.18 -8.31
C ASP A 142 -22.24 19.67 -8.02
N GLN A 143 -22.65 20.45 -9.03
CA GLN A 143 -22.98 21.86 -8.91
C GLN A 143 -24.09 22.12 -7.87
N GLY A 144 -25.01 21.18 -7.69
CA GLY A 144 -26.07 21.24 -6.68
C GLY A 144 -25.62 20.86 -5.25
N GLY A 145 -24.36 20.42 -5.08
CA GLY A 145 -23.82 19.95 -3.81
C GLY A 145 -24.20 18.50 -3.48
N LYS A 146 -24.71 17.74 -4.44
CA LYS A 146 -25.05 16.33 -4.26
C LYS A 146 -23.82 15.46 -4.50
N LEU A 147 -23.64 14.44 -3.66
CA LEU A 147 -22.58 13.44 -3.82
C LEU A 147 -22.71 12.68 -5.14
N ILE A 148 -21.62 12.62 -5.89
CA ILE A 148 -21.52 11.85 -7.13
C ILE A 148 -21.15 10.40 -6.77
N THR A 149 -21.97 9.45 -7.21
CA THR A 149 -21.77 8.01 -6.96
C THR A 149 -21.41 7.23 -8.22
N LYS A 150 -21.44 7.87 -9.39
CA LYS A 150 -21.02 7.25 -10.66
C LYS A 150 -19.51 7.30 -10.79
N PRO A 151 -18.82 6.14 -10.84
CA PRO A 151 -17.37 6.11 -10.89
C PRO A 151 -16.79 6.24 -12.31
N ASP A 152 -17.63 6.49 -13.30
CA ASP A 152 -17.30 6.52 -14.73
C ASP A 152 -17.05 7.96 -15.26
N LEU A 153 -16.83 8.08 -16.57
CA LEU A 153 -16.63 9.36 -17.25
C LEU A 153 -17.80 10.34 -17.03
N GLU A 154 -19.03 9.85 -16.97
CA GLU A 154 -20.21 10.71 -16.76
C GLU A 154 -20.20 11.30 -15.34
N GLY A 155 -19.75 10.51 -14.33
CA GLY A 155 -19.54 11.04 -12.99
C GLY A 155 -18.47 12.14 -12.97
N VAL A 156 -17.34 11.93 -13.64
CA VAL A 156 -16.24 12.92 -13.72
C VAL A 156 -16.70 14.24 -14.34
N LYS A 157 -17.57 14.20 -15.37
CA LYS A 157 -18.13 15.41 -16.01
C LYS A 157 -19.08 16.20 -15.10
N LEU A 158 -19.67 15.57 -14.10
CA LEU A 158 -20.60 16.22 -13.16
C LEU A 158 -19.90 16.96 -12.02
N VAL A 159 -18.61 16.71 -11.80
CA VAL A 159 -17.87 17.26 -10.66
C VAL A 159 -17.81 18.78 -10.69
N ASP A 160 -18.18 19.39 -9.57
CA ASP A 160 -17.91 20.80 -9.30
C ASP A 160 -16.47 20.97 -8.76
N TYR A 161 -15.55 21.21 -9.66
CA TYR A 161 -14.12 21.34 -9.34
C TYR A 161 -13.77 22.60 -8.52
N SER A 162 -14.72 23.51 -8.30
CA SER A 162 -14.52 24.67 -7.43
C SER A 162 -14.63 24.31 -5.93
N ARG A 163 -15.21 23.14 -5.63
CA ARG A 163 -15.44 22.68 -4.25
C ARG A 163 -14.22 21.94 -3.69
N ALA A 164 -14.07 22.06 -2.37
CA ALA A 164 -13.13 21.23 -1.61
C ALA A 164 -13.65 19.79 -1.49
N ILE A 165 -12.73 18.83 -1.46
CA ILE A 165 -12.99 17.41 -1.24
C ILE A 165 -13.00 17.17 0.27
N SER A 166 -14.18 16.95 0.84
CA SER A 166 -14.40 16.93 2.31
C SER A 166 -13.73 15.75 3.04
N ASP A 167 -13.33 14.71 2.32
CA ASP A 167 -12.69 13.51 2.86
C ASP A 167 -11.33 13.21 2.21
N ALA A 168 -10.67 14.24 1.70
CA ALA A 168 -9.31 14.18 1.17
C ALA A 168 -8.30 13.66 2.22
N PRO A 169 -7.12 13.17 1.80
CA PRO A 169 -6.08 12.67 2.71
C PRO A 169 -5.69 13.62 3.84
N ILE A 170 -5.78 14.94 3.62
CA ILE A 170 -5.52 15.94 4.66
C ILE A 170 -6.56 15.90 5.80
N HIS A 171 -7.76 15.38 5.54
CA HIS A 171 -8.79 15.14 6.54
C HIS A 171 -8.67 13.74 7.18
N ARG A 172 -7.63 12.97 6.82
CA ARG A 172 -7.34 11.62 7.30
C ARG A 172 -5.95 11.52 7.95
N GLY A 173 -5.43 12.65 8.44
CA GLY A 173 -4.23 12.71 9.25
C GLY A 173 -2.96 13.20 8.56
N PHE A 174 -2.97 13.40 7.25
CA PHE A 174 -1.86 14.06 6.56
C PHE A 174 -1.96 15.59 6.69
N ASP A 175 -0.82 16.25 6.97
CA ASP A 175 -0.74 17.73 6.94
C ASP A 175 -0.68 18.25 5.49
N ARG A 176 -0.15 17.42 4.56
CA ARG A 176 -0.03 17.72 3.13
C ARG A 176 -0.37 16.52 2.28
N PHE A 177 -1.02 16.78 1.17
CA PHE A 177 -1.30 15.80 0.13
C PHE A 177 -1.08 16.42 -1.25
N PHE A 178 -0.38 15.71 -2.12
CA PHE A 178 -0.35 15.97 -3.55
C PHE A 178 -0.42 14.64 -4.28
N GLY A 179 -1.42 14.45 -5.15
CA GLY A 179 -1.55 13.16 -5.82
C GLY A 179 -2.80 13.04 -6.68
N THR A 180 -3.30 11.80 -6.80
CA THR A 180 -4.48 11.46 -7.61
C THR A 180 -5.52 10.70 -6.79
N ALA A 181 -6.77 10.79 -7.23
CA ALA A 181 -7.90 10.10 -6.59
C ALA A 181 -7.75 8.57 -6.66
N CYS A 182 -7.50 8.06 -7.86
CA CYS A 182 -7.36 6.64 -8.21
C CYS A 182 -6.09 6.40 -9.03
N CYS A 183 -6.09 5.40 -9.93
CA CYS A 183 -4.95 5.08 -10.79
C CYS A 183 -4.73 6.19 -11.84
N PRO A 184 -3.60 6.90 -11.82
CA PRO A 184 -3.41 8.10 -12.63
C PRO A 184 -3.26 7.86 -14.14
N THR A 185 -3.15 6.61 -14.59
CA THR A 185 -3.01 6.29 -16.02
C THR A 185 -4.15 5.42 -16.56
N THR A 186 -5.01 4.90 -15.68
CA THR A 186 -6.08 3.95 -16.03
C THR A 186 -7.46 4.57 -15.94
N ASP A 187 -7.70 5.47 -14.99
CA ASP A 187 -9.04 5.91 -14.62
C ASP A 187 -9.58 7.07 -15.49
N PHE A 188 -10.78 7.58 -15.13
CA PHE A 188 -11.50 8.56 -15.93
C PHE A 188 -11.17 10.01 -15.55
N LEU A 189 -10.49 10.23 -14.42
CA LEU A 189 -10.06 11.54 -13.91
C LEU A 189 -8.54 11.64 -13.94
N TYR A 190 -8.02 12.39 -14.89
CA TYR A 190 -6.59 12.66 -15.06
C TYR A 190 -6.29 14.11 -14.62
N ALA A 191 -6.21 14.31 -13.30
CA ALA A 191 -5.92 15.59 -12.69
C ALA A 191 -5.20 15.39 -11.34
N PHE A 192 -4.34 16.33 -10.98
CA PHE A 192 -3.71 16.35 -9.67
C PHE A 192 -4.62 17.01 -8.63
N ILE A 193 -4.55 16.47 -7.42
CA ILE A 193 -5.16 17.03 -6.22
C ILE A 193 -4.03 17.61 -5.37
N ASP A 194 -4.18 18.85 -4.90
CA ASP A 194 -3.29 19.49 -3.93
C ASP A 194 -4.10 19.83 -2.68
N GLY A 195 -3.76 19.20 -1.56
CA GLY A 195 -4.55 19.25 -0.34
C GLY A 195 -5.91 18.59 -0.51
N ASP A 196 -6.95 19.40 -0.59
CA ASP A 196 -8.35 18.99 -0.79
C ASP A 196 -8.98 19.58 -2.07
N ARG A 197 -8.16 20.05 -3.02
CA ARG A 197 -8.63 20.71 -4.24
C ARG A 197 -7.95 20.17 -5.48
N ILE A 198 -8.61 20.35 -6.62
CA ILE A 198 -8.02 20.16 -7.94
C ILE A 198 -7.70 21.57 -8.49
N PRO A 199 -6.44 22.04 -8.37
CA PRO A 199 -6.08 23.42 -8.73
C PRO A 199 -6.20 23.68 -10.22
N VAL A 200 -5.99 22.66 -11.06
CA VAL A 200 -6.14 22.73 -12.52
C VAL A 200 -7.18 21.70 -12.94
N PRO A 201 -8.45 22.10 -13.09
CA PRO A 201 -9.52 21.17 -13.46
C PRO A 201 -9.31 20.55 -14.85
N PRO A 202 -9.78 19.31 -15.07
CA PRO A 202 -9.76 18.70 -16.39
C PRO A 202 -10.71 19.42 -17.33
N THR A 203 -10.24 19.73 -18.55
CA THR A 203 -10.99 20.57 -19.51
C THR A 203 -11.34 19.86 -20.81
N LYS A 204 -10.70 18.73 -21.10
CA LYS A 204 -10.89 18.01 -22.36
C LYS A 204 -10.82 16.50 -22.15
N LEU A 205 -11.34 15.75 -23.12
CA LEU A 205 -11.16 14.31 -23.17
C LEU A 205 -9.70 13.98 -23.51
N LEU A 206 -9.21 12.89 -22.94
CA LEU A 206 -7.90 12.35 -23.23
C LEU A 206 -7.82 11.92 -24.70
N ASP A 207 -6.84 12.45 -25.42
CA ASP A 207 -6.52 12.03 -26.79
C ASP A 207 -5.64 10.77 -26.76
N LYS A 208 -6.27 9.61 -26.79
CA LYS A 208 -5.56 8.31 -26.76
C LYS A 208 -4.68 8.06 -27.99
N THR A 209 -4.82 8.83 -29.07
CA THR A 209 -3.97 8.67 -30.27
C THR A 209 -2.54 9.14 -30.02
N LYS A 210 -2.34 10.00 -29.02
CA LYS A 210 -1.05 10.56 -28.61
C LYS A 210 -0.31 9.71 -27.54
N LEU A 211 -0.98 8.70 -26.99
CA LEU A 211 -0.36 7.84 -25.99
C LEU A 211 0.59 6.83 -26.64
N PRO A 212 1.62 6.38 -25.91
CA PRO A 212 2.49 5.29 -26.37
C PRO A 212 1.70 4.05 -26.76
N LYS A 213 2.08 3.43 -27.91
CA LYS A 213 1.41 2.23 -28.44
C LYS A 213 2.35 1.04 -28.38
N HIS A 214 2.14 0.16 -27.43
CA HIS A 214 2.89 -1.07 -27.25
C HIS A 214 2.06 -2.13 -26.50
N ALA A 215 2.55 -3.33 -26.35
CA ALA A 215 1.82 -4.45 -25.74
C ALA A 215 1.31 -4.16 -24.32
N TYR A 216 1.98 -3.28 -23.58
CA TYR A 216 1.64 -2.90 -22.20
C TYR A 216 0.83 -1.59 -22.10
N SER A 217 0.33 -1.05 -23.22
CA SER A 217 -0.56 0.13 -23.27
C SER A 217 -2.04 -0.24 -23.10
N VAL A 218 -2.33 -1.29 -22.34
CA VAL A 218 -3.69 -1.77 -22.07
C VAL A 218 -4.26 -1.09 -20.82
N ASP A 219 -5.58 -1.16 -20.64
CA ASP A 219 -6.35 -0.62 -19.51
C ASP A 219 -6.43 0.92 -19.40
N ASN A 220 -5.87 1.67 -20.33
CA ASN A 220 -6.09 3.11 -20.38
C ASN A 220 -7.55 3.43 -20.79
N ARG A 221 -8.26 4.12 -19.92
CA ARG A 221 -9.66 4.52 -20.14
C ARG A 221 -9.75 5.92 -20.72
N LEU A 222 -10.82 6.17 -21.48
CA LEU A 222 -11.14 7.51 -21.95
C LEU A 222 -11.67 8.34 -20.79
N GLY A 223 -10.93 9.34 -20.38
CA GLY A 223 -11.24 10.19 -19.23
C GLY A 223 -11.07 11.67 -19.54
N MET A 224 -11.42 12.50 -18.58
CA MET A 224 -11.17 13.94 -18.60
C MET A 224 -9.76 14.23 -18.13
N VAL A 225 -8.99 15.05 -18.87
CA VAL A 225 -7.59 15.36 -18.58
C VAL A 225 -7.39 16.86 -18.32
N ALA A 226 -6.65 17.18 -17.27
CA ALA A 226 -6.22 18.53 -16.95
C ALA A 226 -5.07 18.98 -17.89
N PRO A 227 -4.94 20.28 -18.20
CA PRO A 227 -3.91 20.78 -19.09
C PRO A 227 -2.47 20.51 -18.64
N ASP A 228 -2.24 20.39 -17.34
CA ASP A 228 -0.94 20.15 -16.70
C ASP A 228 -0.68 18.65 -16.40
N PHE A 229 -1.58 17.75 -16.80
CA PHE A 229 -1.48 16.33 -16.52
C PHE A 229 -0.91 15.56 -17.72
N ASN A 230 0.27 15.00 -17.57
CA ASN A 230 0.89 14.10 -18.53
C ASN A 230 1.02 12.70 -17.95
N LEU A 231 0.40 11.69 -18.56
CA LEU A 231 0.35 10.32 -18.06
C LEU A 231 1.73 9.66 -17.94
N GLU A 232 2.68 10.03 -18.81
CA GLU A 232 4.04 9.49 -18.79
C GLU A 232 4.91 10.13 -17.67
N GLU A 233 4.57 11.33 -17.21
CA GLU A 233 5.38 12.09 -16.24
C GLU A 233 4.86 12.03 -14.81
N VAL A 234 3.76 11.32 -14.55
CA VAL A 234 3.06 11.34 -13.27
C VAL A 234 3.99 11.04 -12.09
N ASP A 235 4.74 9.93 -12.15
CA ASP A 235 5.65 9.55 -11.07
C ASP A 235 6.83 10.50 -10.91
N MET A 236 7.28 11.12 -12.00
CA MET A 236 8.34 12.15 -11.93
C MET A 236 7.82 13.42 -11.25
N VAL A 237 6.55 13.77 -11.46
CA VAL A 237 5.89 14.86 -10.72
C VAL A 237 5.75 14.48 -9.24
N PHE A 238 5.38 13.25 -8.92
CA PHE A 238 5.32 12.76 -7.54
C PHE A 238 6.70 12.80 -6.86
N LEU A 239 7.74 12.36 -7.55
CA LEU A 239 9.13 12.46 -7.05
C LEU A 239 9.50 13.91 -6.75
N LYS A 240 9.24 14.83 -7.69
CA LYS A 240 9.50 16.27 -7.50
C LYS A 240 8.79 16.81 -6.25
N LYS A 241 7.50 16.50 -6.07
CA LYS A 241 6.71 16.95 -4.91
C LYS A 241 7.20 16.38 -3.58
N SER A 242 7.63 15.13 -3.57
CA SER A 242 8.25 14.52 -2.39
C SER A 242 9.56 15.19 -2.02
N ARG A 243 10.41 15.49 -3.00
CA ARG A 243 11.67 16.23 -2.77
C ARG A 243 11.41 17.65 -2.26
N GLU A 244 10.48 18.39 -2.86
CA GLU A 244 10.06 19.71 -2.41
C GLU A 244 9.58 19.69 -0.95
N PHE A 245 8.82 18.66 -0.56
CA PHE A 245 8.42 18.48 0.84
C PHE A 245 9.63 18.26 1.75
N LEU A 246 10.51 17.30 1.43
CA LEU A 246 11.69 16.99 2.23
C LEU A 246 12.62 18.19 2.41
N GLU A 247 12.96 18.88 1.31
CA GLU A 247 13.83 20.05 1.30
C GLU A 247 13.22 21.19 2.14
N SER A 248 11.93 21.51 1.92
CA SER A 248 11.26 22.57 2.67
C SER A 248 11.08 22.23 4.15
N HIS A 249 10.84 20.95 4.48
CA HIS A 249 10.66 20.51 5.87
C HIS A 249 11.96 20.59 6.65
N VAL A 250 13.05 20.01 6.12
CA VAL A 250 14.36 20.01 6.78
C VAL A 250 14.88 21.45 6.98
N LEU A 251 14.64 22.33 6.01
CA LEU A 251 15.03 23.73 6.12
C LEU A 251 14.25 24.49 7.21
N ARG A 252 12.91 24.28 7.27
CA ARG A 252 12.03 25.08 8.14
C ARG A 252 11.81 24.48 9.53
N SER A 253 11.97 23.17 9.66
CA SER A 253 11.65 22.42 10.89
C SER A 253 12.66 21.29 11.15
N PRO A 254 13.98 21.57 11.20
CA PRO A 254 15.04 20.54 11.22
C PRO A 254 14.99 19.61 12.44
N LYS A 255 14.33 20.03 13.53
CA LYS A 255 14.18 19.24 14.76
C LYS A 255 12.88 18.45 14.83
N LYS A 256 11.93 18.69 13.91
CA LYS A 256 10.64 18.00 13.88
C LYS A 256 10.73 16.79 12.96
N PRO A 257 10.39 15.57 13.42
CA PRO A 257 10.41 14.41 12.54
C PRO A 257 9.34 14.52 11.46
N PHE A 258 9.59 13.92 10.30
CA PHE A 258 8.61 13.81 9.24
C PHE A 258 8.18 12.36 9.00
N PHE A 259 6.96 12.21 8.53
CA PHE A 259 6.44 11.01 7.88
C PHE A 259 6.05 11.37 6.44
N LEU A 260 6.80 10.85 5.47
CA LEU A 260 6.48 10.96 4.06
C LEU A 260 6.01 9.60 3.53
N PHE A 261 4.78 9.57 3.02
CA PHE A 261 4.21 8.43 2.31
C PHE A 261 4.26 8.69 0.81
N HIS A 262 5.25 8.10 0.13
CA HIS A 262 5.41 8.19 -1.32
C HIS A 262 4.76 7.00 -2.00
N SER A 263 3.64 7.24 -2.69
CA SER A 263 2.77 6.23 -3.29
C SER A 263 2.85 6.32 -4.81
N MET A 264 3.61 5.43 -5.44
CA MET A 264 3.84 5.45 -6.88
C MET A 264 2.64 4.96 -7.69
N GLN A 265 2.59 5.33 -8.96
CA GLN A 265 1.82 4.68 -10.01
C GLN A 265 2.58 3.46 -10.56
N ALA A 266 3.91 3.58 -10.67
CA ALA A 266 4.74 2.50 -11.21
C ALA A 266 4.64 1.24 -10.31
N ILE A 267 4.37 0.11 -10.92
CA ILE A 267 4.39 -0.25 -12.34
C ILE A 267 3.00 -0.64 -12.87
N HIS A 268 1.92 -0.14 -12.28
CA HIS A 268 0.54 -0.45 -12.69
C HIS A 268 0.33 -0.16 -14.18
N LEU A 269 -0.36 -1.06 -14.89
CA LEU A 269 -0.73 -0.86 -16.31
C LEU A 269 -1.69 0.33 -16.49
N PRO A 270 -1.62 1.02 -17.61
CA PRO A 270 -0.64 0.91 -18.70
C PRO A 270 0.75 1.36 -18.29
N SER A 271 1.78 0.68 -18.82
CA SER A 271 3.17 1.04 -18.55
C SER A 271 3.58 2.23 -19.42
N PHE A 272 3.57 3.40 -18.82
CA PHE A 272 3.99 4.64 -19.45
C PHE A 272 5.19 5.22 -18.68
N PRO A 273 6.40 4.64 -18.87
CA PRO A 273 7.60 5.25 -18.30
C PRO A 273 7.81 6.65 -18.89
N ALA A 274 8.37 7.56 -18.11
CA ALA A 274 8.72 8.89 -18.59
C ALA A 274 9.73 8.80 -19.73
N PRO A 275 9.71 9.72 -20.71
CA PRO A 275 10.46 9.61 -21.95
C PRO A 275 11.96 9.32 -21.78
N GLN A 276 12.59 9.82 -20.72
CA GLN A 276 14.00 9.57 -20.43
C GLN A 276 14.32 8.12 -20.05
N PHE A 277 13.31 7.30 -19.75
CA PHE A 277 13.48 5.87 -19.44
C PHE A 277 13.16 4.94 -20.63
N ASN A 278 12.62 5.46 -21.72
CA ASN A 278 12.27 4.65 -22.89
C ASN A 278 13.51 3.97 -23.50
N GLY A 279 13.49 2.64 -23.56
CA GLY A 279 14.54 1.84 -24.16
C GLY A 279 15.80 1.68 -23.29
N ILE A 280 15.75 2.04 -22.00
CA ILE A 280 16.88 1.86 -21.08
C ILE A 280 17.13 0.39 -20.79
N THR A 281 16.08 -0.42 -20.66
CA THR A 281 16.19 -1.85 -20.41
C THR A 281 16.05 -2.64 -21.71
N LYS A 282 16.48 -3.90 -21.70
CA LYS A 282 16.26 -4.84 -22.80
C LYS A 282 14.92 -5.58 -22.69
N THR A 283 14.06 -5.15 -21.80
CA THR A 283 12.81 -5.82 -21.43
C THR A 283 11.57 -4.99 -21.75
N GLY A 284 11.73 -4.02 -22.67
CA GLY A 284 10.65 -3.21 -23.20
C GLY A 284 10.00 -2.26 -22.21
N PRO A 285 8.88 -1.62 -22.59
CA PRO A 285 8.28 -0.53 -21.82
C PRO A 285 7.90 -0.88 -20.37
N HIS A 286 7.52 -2.13 -20.09
CA HIS A 286 7.22 -2.53 -18.72
C HIS A 286 8.49 -2.65 -17.87
N GLY A 287 9.57 -3.20 -18.44
CA GLY A 287 10.87 -3.23 -17.78
C GLY A 287 11.46 -1.84 -17.57
N ASP A 288 11.29 -0.93 -18.54
CA ASP A 288 11.69 0.47 -18.40
C ASP A 288 10.91 1.16 -17.26
N PHE A 289 9.63 0.79 -17.06
CA PHE A 289 8.81 1.32 -15.97
C PHE A 289 9.23 0.77 -14.60
N ILE A 290 9.64 -0.50 -14.51
CA ILE A 290 10.27 -1.06 -13.29
C ILE A 290 11.58 -0.33 -13.01
N HIS A 291 12.40 -0.06 -14.03
CA HIS A 291 13.64 0.67 -13.86
C HIS A 291 13.43 2.13 -13.43
N GLN A 292 12.40 2.81 -13.94
CA GLN A 292 11.98 4.12 -13.46
C GLN A 292 11.61 4.10 -11.97
N LEU A 293 10.85 3.10 -11.53
CA LEU A 293 10.51 2.91 -10.11
C LEU A 293 11.79 2.83 -9.27
N ASP A 294 12.74 1.99 -9.68
CA ASP A 294 14.05 1.85 -9.00
C ASP A 294 14.82 3.19 -8.95
N HIS A 295 14.83 3.94 -10.06
CA HIS A 295 15.42 5.27 -10.12
C HIS A 295 14.78 6.23 -9.09
N ILE A 296 13.46 6.24 -8.96
CA ILE A 296 12.73 7.09 -8.00
C ILE A 296 13.14 6.77 -6.56
N VAL A 297 13.28 5.49 -6.22
CA VAL A 297 13.80 5.07 -4.90
C VAL A 297 15.20 5.63 -4.69
N GLY A 298 16.09 5.50 -5.68
CA GLY A 298 17.44 6.06 -5.62
C GLY A 298 17.47 7.56 -5.42
N GLU A 299 16.63 8.31 -6.10
CA GLU A 299 16.57 9.78 -5.96
C GLU A 299 16.02 10.22 -4.61
N LEU A 300 15.05 9.50 -4.03
CA LEU A 300 14.59 9.76 -2.67
C LEU A 300 15.69 9.50 -1.65
N MET A 301 16.43 8.39 -1.79
CA MET A 301 17.58 8.08 -0.92
C MET A 301 18.67 9.14 -1.00
N LYS A 302 19.08 9.53 -2.22
CA LYS A 302 20.06 10.63 -2.44
C LYS A 302 19.58 11.96 -1.84
N THR A 303 18.25 12.23 -1.88
CA THR A 303 17.69 13.43 -1.27
C THR A 303 17.87 13.42 0.24
N LEU A 304 17.61 12.30 0.92
CA LEU A 304 17.85 12.15 2.37
C LEU A 304 19.32 12.34 2.73
N GLU A 305 20.23 11.77 1.93
CA GLU A 305 21.68 11.89 2.09
C GLU A 305 22.12 13.37 1.95
N LYS A 306 21.71 14.03 0.88
CA LYS A 306 22.01 15.46 0.61
C LYS A 306 21.52 16.39 1.72
N LEU A 307 20.38 16.06 2.31
CA LEU A 307 19.79 16.83 3.41
C LEU A 307 20.39 16.47 4.78
N GLY A 308 21.31 15.50 4.86
CA GLY A 308 21.95 15.08 6.11
C GLY A 308 21.02 14.39 7.11
N VAL A 309 19.89 13.83 6.65
CA VAL A 309 18.88 13.19 7.51
C VAL A 309 18.79 11.67 7.30
N ALA A 310 19.59 11.11 6.39
CA ALA A 310 19.51 9.69 6.00
C ALA A 310 19.77 8.74 7.18
N ASP A 311 20.67 9.09 8.10
CA ASP A 311 21.02 8.23 9.25
C ASP A 311 19.94 8.18 10.32
N ASN A 312 19.13 9.23 10.43
CA ASN A 312 17.97 9.26 11.34
C ASN A 312 16.64 9.08 10.58
N THR A 313 16.64 8.33 9.49
CA THR A 313 15.43 8.03 8.72
C THR A 313 15.21 6.53 8.60
N LEU A 314 14.06 6.06 9.11
CA LEU A 314 13.52 4.75 8.80
C LEU A 314 12.92 4.79 7.40
N VAL A 315 13.52 4.06 6.46
CA VAL A 315 13.01 3.89 5.10
C VAL A 315 12.38 2.51 4.97
N VAL A 316 11.14 2.46 4.50
CA VAL A 316 10.41 1.22 4.19
C VAL A 316 10.00 1.26 2.73
N PHE A 317 10.32 0.22 1.98
CA PHE A 317 9.89 0.00 0.60
C PHE A 317 9.07 -1.28 0.48
N THR A 318 7.92 -1.25 -0.20
CA THR A 318 7.08 -2.42 -0.47
C THR A 318 6.14 -2.19 -1.65
N SER A 319 5.30 -3.20 -1.98
CA SER A 319 4.23 -3.14 -2.99
C SER A 319 2.86 -3.38 -2.38
N ASP A 320 1.80 -2.85 -2.97
CA ASP A 320 0.43 -2.99 -2.47
C ASP A 320 -0.24 -4.34 -2.80
N ASN A 321 0.23 -5.05 -3.80
CA ASN A 321 -0.14 -6.43 -4.15
C ASN A 321 0.88 -7.04 -5.10
N GLY A 322 0.67 -8.29 -5.50
CA GLY A 322 1.48 -8.96 -6.52
C GLY A 322 1.30 -8.38 -7.92
N PRO A 323 2.10 -8.85 -8.92
CA PRO A 323 2.18 -8.25 -10.25
C PRO A 323 0.93 -8.48 -11.08
N GLU A 324 0.62 -7.55 -11.99
CA GLU A 324 -0.55 -7.62 -12.87
C GLU A 324 -0.45 -8.79 -13.86
N THR A 325 -1.58 -9.48 -14.08
CA THR A 325 -1.68 -10.65 -14.95
C THR A 325 -1.07 -10.44 -16.34
N THR A 326 -1.54 -9.42 -17.05
CA THR A 326 -1.10 -9.17 -18.44
C THR A 326 0.39 -8.84 -18.51
N SER A 327 0.94 -8.11 -17.54
CA SER A 327 2.37 -7.83 -17.52
C SER A 327 3.20 -9.09 -17.31
N VAL A 328 2.82 -9.93 -16.35
CA VAL A 328 3.54 -11.19 -16.07
C VAL A 328 3.50 -12.14 -17.28
N VAL A 329 2.32 -12.35 -17.86
CA VAL A 329 2.17 -13.25 -19.02
C VAL A 329 3.03 -12.79 -20.20
N ARG A 330 2.99 -11.51 -20.51
CA ARG A 330 3.76 -10.95 -21.63
C ARG A 330 5.25 -10.90 -21.35
N MET A 331 5.66 -10.47 -20.16
CA MET A 331 7.07 -10.44 -19.79
C MET A 331 7.71 -11.84 -19.80
N ARG A 332 6.96 -12.88 -19.39
CA ARG A 332 7.41 -14.28 -19.53
C ARG A 332 7.62 -14.67 -20.99
N ALA A 333 6.65 -14.35 -21.86
CA ALA A 333 6.68 -14.71 -23.28
C ALA A 333 7.76 -13.94 -24.06
N ASP A 334 7.84 -12.62 -23.85
CA ASP A 334 8.67 -11.73 -24.67
C ASP A 334 10.13 -11.71 -24.20
N TYR A 335 10.39 -11.86 -22.89
CA TYR A 335 11.72 -11.60 -22.30
C TYR A 335 12.20 -12.69 -21.35
N GLY A 336 11.39 -13.72 -21.05
CA GLY A 336 11.71 -14.72 -20.03
C GLY A 336 11.81 -14.15 -18.62
N HIS A 337 11.18 -13.01 -18.39
CA HIS A 337 11.11 -12.36 -17.09
C HIS A 337 9.78 -12.72 -16.39
N ASP A 338 9.86 -13.02 -15.09
CA ASP A 338 8.71 -13.44 -14.31
C ASP A 338 8.62 -12.65 -12.99
N GLY A 339 7.76 -11.64 -12.98
CA GLY A 339 7.53 -10.79 -11.81
C GLY A 339 6.88 -11.52 -10.62
N ALA A 340 6.22 -12.66 -10.84
CA ALA A 340 5.65 -13.47 -9.75
C ALA A 340 6.64 -14.47 -9.14
N LYS A 341 7.75 -14.82 -9.84
CA LYS A 341 8.69 -15.87 -9.42
C LYS A 341 9.26 -15.61 -8.01
N PRO A 342 9.42 -16.64 -7.17
CA PRO A 342 9.16 -18.08 -7.45
C PRO A 342 7.73 -18.52 -7.14
N TRP A 343 6.81 -17.62 -6.87
CA TRP A 343 5.50 -17.90 -6.32
C TRP A 343 4.46 -18.18 -7.40
N ARG A 344 3.46 -19.00 -7.07
CA ARG A 344 2.28 -19.21 -7.89
C ARG A 344 1.31 -18.04 -7.77
N GLY A 345 0.62 -17.72 -8.87
CA GLY A 345 -0.41 -16.66 -8.89
C GLY A 345 0.14 -15.28 -9.21
N VAL A 346 -0.78 -14.36 -9.39
CA VAL A 346 -0.55 -12.95 -9.75
C VAL A 346 -1.60 -12.09 -9.04
N LYS A 347 -1.59 -10.79 -9.22
CA LYS A 347 -2.61 -9.86 -8.69
C LYS A 347 -4.02 -10.47 -8.82
N ARG A 348 -4.85 -10.33 -7.81
CA ARG A 348 -6.17 -10.92 -7.60
C ARG A 348 -6.19 -12.37 -7.11
N ASP A 349 -5.09 -13.14 -7.23
CA ASP A 349 -5.03 -14.52 -6.77
C ASP A 349 -4.71 -14.63 -5.28
N GLN A 350 -5.31 -15.61 -4.62
CA GLN A 350 -5.04 -15.92 -3.22
C GLN A 350 -3.77 -16.76 -3.02
N TRP A 351 -3.16 -17.29 -4.09
CA TRP A 351 -1.86 -17.93 -4.05
C TRP A 351 -0.76 -16.90 -3.75
N GLU A 352 0.40 -17.37 -3.28
CA GLU A 352 1.47 -16.51 -2.75
C GLU A 352 1.84 -15.34 -3.69
N GLY A 353 1.92 -15.56 -5.00
CA GLY A 353 2.27 -14.52 -5.97
C GLY A 353 1.29 -13.34 -6.04
N GLY A 354 0.06 -13.51 -5.57
CA GLY A 354 -0.93 -12.42 -5.56
C GLY A 354 -0.77 -11.44 -4.40
N HIS A 355 -0.08 -11.84 -3.31
CA HIS A 355 0.02 -11.03 -2.08
C HIS A 355 1.37 -11.07 -1.39
N ARG A 356 2.30 -11.95 -1.79
CA ARG A 356 3.67 -11.93 -1.28
C ARG A 356 4.47 -10.89 -2.04
N VAL A 357 4.91 -9.86 -1.33
CA VAL A 357 5.48 -8.63 -1.91
C VAL A 357 6.92 -8.41 -1.44
N PRO A 358 7.75 -7.68 -2.23
CA PRO A 358 9.03 -7.21 -1.74
C PRO A 358 8.81 -6.30 -0.53
N PHE A 359 9.68 -6.44 0.50
CA PHE A 359 9.66 -5.57 1.67
C PHE A 359 11.09 -5.35 2.17
N LEU A 360 11.55 -4.11 2.04
CA LEU A 360 12.89 -3.68 2.41
C LEU A 360 12.80 -2.61 3.51
N VAL A 361 13.69 -2.71 4.49
CA VAL A 361 13.77 -1.75 5.59
C VAL A 361 15.21 -1.29 5.75
N ARG A 362 15.45 0.01 5.75
CA ARG A 362 16.74 0.61 6.07
C ARG A 362 16.58 1.62 7.20
N TRP A 363 17.37 1.47 8.24
CA TRP A 363 17.48 2.43 9.32
C TRP A 363 18.88 2.30 9.95
N PRO A 364 19.83 3.13 9.52
CA PRO A 364 21.21 3.04 9.99
C PRO A 364 21.32 3.03 11.50
N ASN A 365 22.29 2.27 12.00
CA ASN A 365 22.55 2.06 13.43
C ASN A 365 21.44 1.30 14.21
N ASN A 366 20.30 0.98 13.58
CA ASN A 366 19.18 0.27 14.22
C ASN A 366 18.84 -1.03 13.49
N VAL A 367 18.85 -1.05 12.17
CA VAL A 367 18.65 -2.23 11.33
C VAL A 367 20.01 -2.70 10.83
N ALA A 368 20.34 -3.97 11.05
CA ALA A 368 21.61 -4.53 10.61
C ALA A 368 21.69 -4.53 9.07
N PRO A 369 22.75 -3.97 8.47
CA PRO A 369 22.91 -3.96 7.01
C PRO A 369 23.12 -5.39 6.48
N ASN A 370 22.73 -5.60 5.21
CA ASN A 370 22.80 -6.88 4.49
C ASN A 370 22.18 -8.04 5.27
N SER A 371 21.13 -7.76 6.05
CA SER A 371 20.41 -8.77 6.83
C SER A 371 19.15 -9.24 6.13
N SER A 372 18.61 -10.38 6.55
CA SER A 372 17.35 -10.90 6.06
C SER A 372 16.50 -11.46 7.20
N SER A 373 15.19 -11.39 7.02
CA SER A 373 14.21 -11.97 7.94
C SER A 373 13.20 -12.82 7.18
N SER A 374 12.96 -14.04 7.69
CA SER A 374 11.89 -14.93 7.25
C SER A 374 10.66 -14.85 8.15
N GLN A 375 10.57 -13.88 9.04
CA GLN A 375 9.37 -13.63 9.82
C GLN A 375 8.21 -13.29 8.90
N THR A 376 7.09 -13.97 9.07
CA THR A 376 5.84 -13.64 8.37
C THR A 376 5.33 -12.30 8.88
N ILE A 377 5.18 -11.33 8.01
CA ILE A 377 4.65 -10.00 8.31
C ILE A 377 3.55 -9.60 7.33
N SER A 378 2.71 -8.67 7.72
CA SER A 378 1.69 -8.06 6.86
C SER A 378 1.85 -6.54 6.84
N LEU A 379 1.44 -5.91 5.74
CA LEU A 379 1.45 -4.44 5.67
C LEU A 379 0.51 -3.78 6.70
N THR A 380 -0.46 -4.51 7.25
CA THR A 380 -1.26 -4.05 8.39
C THR A 380 -0.40 -3.77 9.63
N ASP A 381 0.77 -4.42 9.77
CA ASP A 381 1.64 -4.36 10.94
C ASP A 381 2.35 -3.01 11.11
N ILE A 382 2.36 -2.18 10.07
CA ILE A 382 3.03 -0.88 10.08
C ILE A 382 2.45 0.06 11.14
N MET A 383 1.14 0.04 11.37
CA MET A 383 0.51 0.93 12.36
C MET A 383 0.97 0.63 13.79
N ALA A 384 0.90 -0.63 14.24
CA ALA A 384 1.37 -1.03 15.57
C ALA A 384 2.89 -0.89 15.72
N THR A 385 3.63 -1.09 14.64
CA THR A 385 5.09 -0.91 14.61
C THR A 385 5.47 0.56 14.80
N CYS A 386 4.80 1.47 14.10
CA CYS A 386 5.01 2.91 14.28
C CYS A 386 4.50 3.39 15.65
N ALA A 387 3.43 2.80 16.19
CA ALA A 387 3.01 3.08 17.57
C ALA A 387 4.10 2.71 18.57
N ALA A 388 4.67 1.51 18.47
CA ALA A 388 5.77 1.08 19.33
C ALA A 388 7.03 1.94 19.14
N LEU A 389 7.37 2.31 17.90
CA LEU A 389 8.51 3.16 17.57
C LEU A 389 8.41 4.55 18.22
N THR A 390 7.20 5.11 18.28
CA THR A 390 6.96 6.48 18.73
C THR A 390 6.44 6.57 20.16
N GLY A 391 6.20 5.42 20.83
CA GLY A 391 5.56 5.36 22.13
C GLY A 391 4.08 5.81 22.10
N ALA A 392 3.41 5.68 20.97
CA ALA A 392 1.98 5.95 20.88
C ALA A 392 1.16 4.82 21.48
N THR A 393 0.08 5.15 22.17
CA THR A 393 -0.91 4.18 22.65
C THR A 393 -2.02 4.05 21.62
N LEU A 394 -2.32 2.83 21.20
CA LEU A 394 -3.43 2.54 20.29
C LEU A 394 -4.72 2.31 21.07
N PRO A 395 -5.83 2.97 20.72
CA PRO A 395 -7.14 2.66 21.28
C PRO A 395 -7.56 1.21 21.01
N ASN A 396 -8.40 0.64 21.87
CA ASN A 396 -8.87 -0.75 21.73
C ASN A 396 -9.65 -1.01 20.42
N ASN A 397 -10.21 0.02 19.82
CA ASN A 397 -10.97 -0.01 18.56
C ASN A 397 -10.16 0.50 17.37
N ALA A 398 -8.84 0.37 17.41
CA ALA A 398 -7.94 0.72 16.33
C ALA A 398 -6.93 -0.40 16.09
N ALA A 399 -6.36 -0.44 14.89
CA ALA A 399 -5.28 -1.35 14.49
C ALA A 399 -5.61 -2.83 14.80
N GLU A 400 -6.84 -3.26 14.51
CA GLU A 400 -7.38 -4.55 14.94
C GLU A 400 -6.63 -5.76 14.36
N ASP A 401 -5.89 -5.57 13.28
CA ASP A 401 -5.12 -6.63 12.62
C ASP A 401 -3.62 -6.35 12.57
N SER A 402 -3.16 -5.35 13.33
CA SER A 402 -1.79 -4.85 13.31
C SER A 402 -0.95 -5.41 14.45
N PHE A 403 0.14 -6.10 14.11
CA PHE A 403 1.12 -6.62 15.06
C PHE A 403 2.36 -5.72 15.07
N ASN A 404 3.01 -5.59 16.21
CA ASN A 404 4.25 -4.82 16.33
C ASN A 404 5.45 -5.65 15.85
N ILE A 405 5.99 -5.32 14.67
CA ILE A 405 7.17 -5.96 14.09
C ILE A 405 8.47 -5.17 14.31
N LEU A 406 8.46 -4.11 15.12
CA LEU A 406 9.68 -3.36 15.47
C LEU A 406 10.80 -4.25 16.05
N PRO A 407 10.51 -5.26 16.90
CA PRO A 407 11.55 -6.16 17.36
C PRO A 407 12.27 -6.92 16.25
N VAL A 408 11.59 -7.20 15.11
CA VAL A 408 12.22 -7.83 13.94
C VAL A 408 13.20 -6.86 13.28
N PHE A 409 12.80 -5.61 13.07
CA PHE A 409 13.66 -4.57 12.49
C PHE A 409 14.94 -4.39 13.32
N LEU A 410 14.82 -4.45 14.63
CA LEU A 410 15.93 -4.28 15.58
C LEU A 410 16.74 -5.56 15.84
N GLY A 411 16.44 -6.68 15.17
CA GLY A 411 17.09 -7.97 15.44
C GLY A 411 16.81 -8.55 16.83
N LYS A 412 15.73 -8.12 17.49
CA LYS A 412 15.37 -8.48 18.87
C LYS A 412 14.16 -9.43 18.98
N ALA A 413 13.73 -10.02 17.88
CA ALA A 413 12.57 -10.93 17.87
C ALA A 413 12.81 -12.28 18.57
N GLY A 414 14.06 -12.63 18.89
CA GLY A 414 14.41 -13.83 19.67
C GLY A 414 14.03 -15.16 19.00
N GLY A 415 13.89 -15.18 17.67
CA GLY A 415 13.53 -16.39 16.91
C GLY A 415 12.07 -16.84 17.03
N LYS A 416 11.26 -16.20 17.86
CA LYS A 416 9.82 -16.49 17.95
C LYS A 416 9.04 -15.73 16.88
N PRO A 417 8.00 -16.36 16.26
CA PRO A 417 7.10 -15.63 15.39
C PRO A 417 6.44 -14.45 16.11
N ILE A 418 6.41 -13.28 15.47
CA ILE A 418 5.69 -12.12 16.00
C ILE A 418 4.18 -12.33 15.84
N ARG A 419 3.78 -13.04 14.80
CA ARG A 419 2.38 -13.40 14.56
C ARG A 419 2.28 -14.89 14.25
N ASP A 420 1.31 -15.55 14.90
CA ASP A 420 1.09 -16.99 14.73
C ASP A 420 0.40 -17.32 13.42
N PHE A 421 -0.24 -16.35 12.79
CA PHE A 421 -0.99 -16.50 11.55
C PHE A 421 -1.03 -15.20 10.76
N THR A 422 -1.34 -15.28 9.46
CA THR A 422 -1.68 -14.13 8.62
C THR A 422 -2.94 -14.40 7.82
N LEU A 423 -3.72 -13.35 7.57
CA LEU A 423 -4.97 -13.40 6.81
C LEU A 423 -4.78 -12.64 5.50
N HIS A 424 -5.42 -13.12 4.45
CA HIS A 424 -5.46 -12.42 3.16
C HIS A 424 -6.86 -12.45 2.60
N GLN A 425 -7.22 -11.41 1.84
CA GLN A 425 -8.47 -11.34 1.09
C GLN A 425 -8.25 -11.07 -0.38
N THR A 426 -9.14 -11.57 -1.22
CA THR A 426 -9.21 -11.20 -2.64
C THR A 426 -10.26 -10.12 -2.90
N ASN A 427 -10.35 -9.67 -4.15
CA ASN A 427 -11.39 -8.77 -4.63
C ASN A 427 -12.80 -9.41 -4.69
N SER A 428 -12.94 -10.69 -4.39
CA SER A 428 -14.22 -11.37 -4.21
C SER A 428 -14.61 -11.60 -2.75
N LEU A 429 -13.81 -11.10 -1.79
CA LEU A 429 -13.85 -11.43 -0.35
C LEU A 429 -13.58 -12.91 -0.05
N ALA A 430 -12.95 -13.63 -0.97
CA ALA A 430 -12.40 -14.94 -0.65
C ALA A 430 -11.25 -14.74 0.36
N LEU A 431 -11.26 -15.53 1.43
CA LEU A 431 -10.30 -15.41 2.53
C LEU A 431 -9.36 -16.60 2.57
N SER A 432 -8.16 -16.38 3.07
CA SER A 432 -7.23 -17.42 3.45
C SER A 432 -6.60 -17.13 4.80
N ILE A 433 -6.14 -18.20 5.44
CA ILE A 433 -5.31 -18.13 6.64
C ILE A 433 -4.02 -18.92 6.41
N ARG A 434 -2.89 -18.35 6.83
CA ARG A 434 -1.63 -19.05 6.91
C ARG A 434 -1.17 -19.12 8.37
N GLN A 435 -0.74 -20.31 8.82
CA GLN A 435 -0.16 -20.55 10.13
C GLN A 435 1.11 -21.40 9.98
N GLY A 436 2.25 -20.81 10.24
CA GLY A 436 3.53 -21.43 9.93
C GLY A 436 3.63 -21.82 8.44
N PRO A 437 3.98 -23.05 8.10
CA PRO A 437 4.04 -23.52 6.71
C PRO A 437 2.66 -23.81 6.09
N TRP A 438 1.61 -23.95 6.89
CA TRP A 438 0.30 -24.35 6.42
C TRP A 438 -0.53 -23.15 5.97
N LYS A 439 -1.07 -23.23 4.74
CA LYS A 439 -1.95 -22.22 4.16
C LYS A 439 -3.26 -22.85 3.73
N TYR A 440 -4.37 -22.34 4.27
CA TYR A 440 -5.71 -22.76 3.94
C TYR A 440 -6.45 -21.62 3.20
N LEU A 441 -7.00 -21.95 2.04
CA LEU A 441 -7.87 -21.08 1.26
C LEU A 441 -9.32 -21.56 1.44
N ASP A 442 -10.21 -20.70 1.94
CA ASP A 442 -11.62 -21.01 2.20
C ASP A 442 -12.48 -20.89 0.93
N HIS A 443 -11.93 -21.32 -0.21
CA HIS A 443 -12.58 -21.26 -1.51
C HIS A 443 -11.89 -22.15 -2.55
N ARG A 444 -12.58 -22.39 -3.66
CA ARG A 444 -12.03 -23.07 -4.84
C ARG A 444 -11.32 -22.07 -5.76
N GLY A 445 -10.39 -22.56 -6.59
CA GLY A 445 -9.68 -21.79 -7.60
C GLY A 445 -8.81 -20.69 -7.00
N SER A 446 -8.48 -19.67 -7.77
CA SER A 446 -7.56 -18.62 -7.38
C SER A 446 -8.16 -17.58 -6.41
N GLY A 447 -9.48 -17.51 -6.30
CA GLY A 447 -10.19 -16.48 -5.53
C GLY A 447 -10.43 -15.16 -6.31
N GLY A 448 -9.79 -14.96 -7.46
CA GLY A 448 -9.95 -13.72 -8.24
C GLY A 448 -9.85 -13.91 -9.74
N ASN A 449 -8.81 -14.53 -10.24
CA ASN A 449 -8.61 -14.78 -11.66
C ASN A 449 -9.24 -16.11 -12.13
N ARG A 450 -9.32 -16.27 -13.45
CA ARG A 450 -9.80 -17.50 -14.09
C ARG A 450 -8.68 -18.13 -14.90
N TYR A 451 -8.35 -19.38 -14.54
CA TYR A 451 -7.31 -20.18 -15.20
C TYR A 451 -7.86 -21.18 -16.22
N GLU A 452 -9.19 -21.27 -16.37
CA GLU A 452 -9.83 -22.16 -17.35
C GLU A 452 -9.81 -21.55 -18.76
N LYS A 453 -9.50 -20.26 -18.89
CA LYS A 453 -9.53 -19.52 -20.16
C LYS A 453 -8.68 -18.24 -20.11
N GLY A 454 -8.44 -17.67 -21.29
CA GLY A 454 -7.71 -16.41 -21.46
C GLY A 454 -6.21 -16.57 -21.29
N GLU A 455 -5.55 -15.47 -20.94
CA GLU A 455 -4.08 -15.39 -20.86
C GLU A 455 -3.46 -16.33 -19.81
N LEU A 456 -4.19 -16.63 -18.74
CA LEU A 456 -3.73 -17.49 -17.66
C LEU A 456 -3.93 -19.00 -17.92
N ALA A 457 -4.64 -19.40 -18.97
CA ALA A 457 -4.91 -20.82 -19.24
C ALA A 457 -3.63 -21.65 -19.42
N ALA A 458 -2.58 -21.06 -20.00
CA ALA A 458 -1.27 -21.70 -20.16
C ALA A 458 -0.53 -21.96 -18.84
N PHE A 459 -0.97 -21.35 -17.76
CA PHE A 459 -0.36 -21.45 -16.43
C PHE A 459 -1.27 -22.19 -15.43
N ALA A 460 -2.38 -22.78 -15.92
CA ALA A 460 -3.25 -23.62 -15.12
C ALA A 460 -2.49 -24.87 -14.67
N LEU A 461 -2.51 -25.15 -13.38
CA LEU A 461 -2.01 -26.42 -12.84
C LEU A 461 -3.16 -27.43 -12.72
N PRO A 462 -2.87 -28.74 -12.89
CA PRO A 462 -3.87 -29.78 -12.65
C PRO A 462 -4.43 -29.68 -11.23
N ASP A 463 -5.76 -29.70 -11.11
CA ASP A 463 -6.42 -29.74 -9.80
C ASP A 463 -6.52 -31.21 -9.34
N ASN A 464 -5.73 -31.57 -8.32
CA ASN A 464 -5.73 -32.91 -7.72
C ASN A 464 -6.85 -33.13 -6.69
N ALA A 465 -7.66 -32.11 -6.40
CA ALA A 465 -8.78 -32.16 -5.47
C ALA A 465 -10.02 -31.41 -5.99
N PRO A 466 -10.56 -31.73 -7.18
CA PRO A 466 -11.55 -30.89 -7.87
C PRO A 466 -12.91 -30.79 -7.16
N THR A 467 -13.20 -31.69 -6.22
CA THR A 467 -14.44 -31.69 -5.41
C THR A 467 -14.26 -30.99 -4.05
N ALA A 468 -13.03 -30.62 -3.67
CA ALA A 468 -12.76 -29.93 -2.41
C ALA A 468 -13.47 -28.57 -2.35
N LEU A 469 -13.96 -28.18 -1.19
CA LEU A 469 -14.60 -26.88 -0.97
C LEU A 469 -13.58 -25.76 -0.74
N GLY A 470 -12.33 -26.12 -0.44
CA GLY A 470 -11.21 -25.22 -0.20
C GLY A 470 -9.89 -25.83 -0.64
N GLN A 471 -8.79 -25.19 -0.30
CA GLN A 471 -7.45 -25.64 -0.64
C GLN A 471 -6.56 -25.63 0.59
N LEU A 472 -5.67 -26.61 0.72
CA LEU A 472 -4.66 -26.65 1.78
C LEU A 472 -3.29 -26.93 1.17
N TYR A 473 -2.31 -26.10 1.51
CA TYR A 473 -0.94 -26.25 1.06
C TYR A 473 0.04 -26.26 2.24
N ASN A 474 1.16 -26.95 2.07
CA ASN A 474 2.32 -26.83 2.96
C ASN A 474 3.43 -26.11 2.21
N LEU A 475 3.62 -24.83 2.49
CA LEU A 475 4.56 -23.97 1.77
C LEU A 475 6.04 -24.30 2.04
N GLU A 476 6.35 -25.10 3.06
CA GLU A 476 7.71 -25.56 3.31
C GLU A 476 8.13 -26.63 2.29
N THR A 477 7.22 -27.51 1.92
CA THR A 477 7.47 -28.63 0.98
C THR A 477 6.93 -28.36 -0.42
N ASP A 478 5.98 -27.44 -0.55
CA ASP A 478 5.33 -27.06 -1.81
C ASP A 478 5.13 -25.52 -1.86
N PRO A 479 6.21 -24.75 -2.00
CA PRO A 479 6.13 -23.27 -2.08
C PRO A 479 5.41 -22.78 -3.36
N GLY A 480 5.27 -23.65 -4.38
CA GLY A 480 4.53 -23.39 -5.61
C GLY A 480 3.03 -23.66 -5.53
N GLU A 481 2.52 -24.11 -4.37
CA GLU A 481 1.09 -24.39 -4.16
C GLU A 481 0.52 -25.33 -5.24
N THR A 482 1.27 -26.40 -5.58
CA THR A 482 0.98 -27.29 -6.71
C THR A 482 0.09 -28.48 -6.31
N LYS A 483 0.12 -28.88 -5.04
CA LYS A 483 -0.63 -30.05 -4.53
C LYS A 483 -1.60 -29.63 -3.43
N ASN A 484 -2.90 -29.65 -3.74
CA ASN A 484 -3.96 -29.41 -2.77
C ASN A 484 -4.12 -30.62 -1.82
N LEU A 485 -3.75 -30.45 -0.55
CA LEU A 485 -3.78 -31.48 0.51
C LEU A 485 -5.14 -31.57 1.24
N TYR A 486 -6.19 -30.93 0.73
CA TYR A 486 -7.49 -30.81 1.41
C TYR A 486 -8.04 -32.14 1.92
N PHE A 487 -8.00 -33.19 1.09
CA PHE A 487 -8.49 -34.52 1.46
C PHE A 487 -7.43 -35.37 2.18
N GLU A 488 -6.15 -35.10 1.98
CA GLU A 488 -5.05 -35.82 2.63
C GLU A 488 -4.85 -35.39 4.09
N GLN A 489 -5.22 -34.12 4.43
CA GLN A 489 -5.00 -33.50 5.73
C GLN A 489 -6.29 -32.91 6.33
N PRO A 490 -7.40 -33.69 6.48
CA PRO A 490 -8.71 -33.16 6.86
C PRO A 490 -8.72 -32.54 8.26
N LEU A 491 -7.88 -33.00 9.18
CA LEU A 491 -7.77 -32.43 10.53
C LEU A 491 -7.14 -31.03 10.49
N LYS A 492 -6.11 -30.83 9.63
CA LYS A 492 -5.48 -29.51 9.45
C LYS A 492 -6.43 -28.53 8.76
N VAL A 493 -7.21 -28.98 7.78
CA VAL A 493 -8.28 -28.18 7.15
C VAL A 493 -9.27 -27.70 8.21
N LYS A 494 -9.77 -28.62 9.05
CA LYS A 494 -10.73 -28.30 10.12
C LYS A 494 -10.15 -27.31 11.13
N GLU A 495 -8.90 -27.50 11.54
CA GLU A 495 -8.18 -26.60 12.46
C GLU A 495 -8.09 -25.17 11.92
N LEU A 496 -7.55 -25.02 10.69
CA LEU A 496 -7.34 -23.69 10.09
C LEU A 496 -8.65 -23.01 9.71
N LYS A 497 -9.65 -23.76 9.23
CA LYS A 497 -10.99 -23.22 9.00
C LYS A 497 -11.61 -22.70 10.29
N ALA A 498 -11.57 -23.46 11.37
CA ALA A 498 -12.10 -23.03 12.66
C ALA A 498 -11.38 -21.77 13.18
N LYS A 499 -10.05 -21.72 13.01
CA LYS A 499 -9.27 -20.53 13.39
C LYS A 499 -9.61 -19.32 12.54
N LEU A 500 -9.77 -19.48 11.23
CA LEU A 500 -10.22 -18.40 10.33
C LEU A 500 -11.59 -17.86 10.76
N ASP A 501 -12.55 -18.74 11.02
CA ASP A 501 -13.92 -18.36 11.43
C ASP A 501 -13.91 -17.62 12.78
N GLU A 502 -13.10 -18.08 13.74
CA GLU A 502 -12.87 -17.40 15.03
C GLU A 502 -12.38 -15.96 14.82
N LEU A 503 -11.32 -15.76 14.02
CA LEU A 503 -10.70 -14.46 13.79
C LEU A 503 -11.61 -13.48 13.01
N VAL A 504 -12.39 -14.00 12.08
CA VAL A 504 -13.40 -13.21 11.37
C VAL A 504 -14.48 -12.73 12.35
N LYS A 505 -14.98 -13.64 13.22
CA LYS A 505 -16.03 -13.34 14.19
C LYS A 505 -15.56 -12.41 15.32
N ALA A 506 -14.31 -12.53 15.74
CA ALA A 506 -13.76 -11.77 16.88
C ALA A 506 -13.63 -10.26 16.62
N GLY A 507 -13.75 -9.81 15.36
CA GLY A 507 -13.62 -8.39 15.01
C GLY A 507 -12.17 -7.88 15.03
N ARG A 508 -11.22 -8.66 15.53
CA ARG A 508 -9.79 -8.37 15.52
C ARG A 508 -8.96 -9.65 15.48
N SER A 509 -7.75 -9.56 14.96
CA SER A 509 -6.80 -10.66 14.90
C SER A 509 -5.51 -10.40 15.71
N ALA A 510 -5.16 -9.13 15.94
CA ALA A 510 -4.01 -8.75 16.72
C ALA A 510 -4.37 -8.54 18.21
N PRO A 511 -3.43 -8.75 19.14
CA PRO A 511 -3.62 -8.42 20.55
C PRO A 511 -3.83 -6.91 20.75
N VAL A 512 -4.54 -6.53 21.81
CA VAL A 512 -4.62 -5.14 22.23
C VAL A 512 -3.24 -4.73 22.76
N MET A 513 -2.65 -3.71 22.18
CA MET A 513 -1.41 -3.12 22.69
C MET A 513 -1.72 -2.37 23.99
N ARG A 514 -1.10 -2.81 25.09
CA ARG A 514 -1.21 -2.18 26.42
C ARG A 514 -0.02 -1.29 26.69
#